data_c87203d3c6942a10e0043fa692c47545
#
_entry.id   c87203d3c6942a10e0043fa692c47545
#
_cell.length_a   1.000
_cell.length_b   1.000
_cell.length_c   1.000
_cell.angle_alpha   90.00
_cell.angle_beta   90.00
_cell.angle_gamma   90.00
#
_symmetry.space_group_name_H-M   'P 1'
#
loop_
_entity.id
_entity.type
_entity.pdbx_description
1 polymer ?
#
loop_
_entity_poly.entity_id
_entity_poly.type
_entity_poly.pdbx_seq_one_letter_code
_entity_poly.pdbx_strand_id
1 'polypeptide(L)'
;MIAVGVLAFLQLSLGAQAIALGTRASPAHSGGSLTEGYVSQPMVMATLSALEDRIGLSGMLDLEGLTLERGELTAGIWGEGYVDRRHPHTYLHELVASAAGSFATARLSLAVGKGFVPFGTDDPMVRPFEKYPINHHISQIVERLLATAALRGGPILLEAARFNGDEPESPSDWPNRGRLWDSWAARATVLPLQTLELQASMARVKSPELPSGGGLDQRKESVSARFEDEASDSKALQRYGLAEWARSSDYDGQTRAFSFTTMLAEGELRRGPVAFAARIEQTERPEEDRLADPFRTKRPPTDFSILGRTRWNIISTRLSAKAWQSRSLALAPFVEIARQHVTLLTMGAVFDPRAFYGSNTMWSTSAGLTLTAGMLHRRTGAYGAASRQMSGMAGMSM
;
A
#
# COMPACT_ATOMS: atom_id res chain seq x y z
N MET A 1 28.00 -23.63 27.15
CA MET A 1 28.10 -24.05 25.74
C MET A 1 26.75 -23.98 24.95
N ILE A 2 25.60 -23.82 25.59
CA ILE A 2 24.30 -23.78 24.91
C ILE A 2 24.01 -22.37 24.29
N ALA A 3 24.55 -21.30 24.85
CA ALA A 3 24.28 -19.93 24.38
C ALA A 3 24.95 -19.56 23.02
N VAL A 4 26.05 -20.20 22.67
CA VAL A 4 26.77 -19.90 21.41
C VAL A 4 26.13 -20.57 20.21
N GLY A 5 25.43 -21.68 20.37
CA GLY A 5 24.75 -22.39 19.28
C GLY A 5 23.47 -21.68 18.77
N VAL A 6 22.80 -20.89 19.62
CA VAL A 6 21.56 -20.19 19.24
C VAL A 6 21.85 -18.93 18.41
N LEU A 7 22.97 -18.27 18.65
CA LEU A 7 23.36 -17.05 17.91
C LEU A 7 23.79 -17.33 16.46
N ALA A 8 24.24 -18.53 16.14
CA ALA A 8 24.69 -18.90 14.79
C ALA A 8 23.57 -19.04 13.75
N PHE A 9 22.29 -18.99 14.17
CA PHE A 9 21.12 -19.15 13.29
C PHE A 9 20.19 -17.93 13.28
N LEU A 10 20.66 -16.80 13.79
CA LEU A 10 19.87 -15.55 13.83
C LEU A 10 20.25 -14.70 12.61
N GLN A 11 19.26 -14.36 11.77
CA GLN A 11 19.43 -13.49 10.62
C GLN A 11 18.66 -12.19 10.84
N LEU A 12 19.35 -11.05 10.72
CA LEU A 12 18.76 -9.72 10.79
C LEU A 12 18.86 -9.07 9.41
N SER A 13 17.72 -8.64 8.90
CA SER A 13 17.62 -7.80 7.69
C SER A 13 17.07 -6.45 8.06
N LEU A 14 17.71 -5.40 7.54
CA LEU A 14 17.30 -4.00 7.75
C LEU A 14 17.04 -3.33 6.41
N GLY A 15 16.01 -2.51 6.35
CA GLY A 15 15.67 -1.68 5.21
C GLY A 15 15.17 -0.31 5.67
N ALA A 16 15.34 0.70 4.84
CA ALA A 16 14.76 2.02 5.04
C ALA A 16 14.48 2.69 3.71
N GLN A 17 13.49 3.58 3.70
CA GLN A 17 13.14 4.41 2.56
C GLN A 17 12.75 5.80 3.03
N ALA A 18 13.01 6.80 2.18
CA ALA A 18 12.44 8.14 2.30
C ALA A 18 12.35 8.78 0.92
N ILE A 19 11.31 9.57 0.66
CA ILE A 19 11.10 10.28 -0.60
C ILE A 19 10.96 11.77 -0.30
N ALA A 20 11.95 12.57 -0.71
CA ALA A 20 11.86 14.02 -0.68
C ALA A 20 11.39 14.52 -2.04
N LEU A 21 10.30 15.28 -2.08
CA LEU A 21 9.72 15.72 -3.35
C LEU A 21 9.06 17.08 -3.27
N GLY A 22 8.99 17.73 -4.43
CA GLY A 22 8.11 18.85 -4.71
C GLY A 22 7.08 18.46 -5.76
N THR A 23 5.84 18.89 -5.58
CA THR A 23 4.73 18.58 -6.47
C THR A 23 3.91 19.83 -6.77
N ARG A 24 3.45 19.96 -8.01
CA ARG A 24 2.51 21.01 -8.46
C ARG A 24 1.29 20.37 -9.11
N ALA A 25 0.11 20.73 -8.64
CA ALA A 25 -1.18 20.36 -9.23
C ALA A 25 -1.87 21.58 -9.85
N SER A 26 -2.50 21.43 -11.01
CA SER A 26 -3.24 22.48 -11.70
C SER A 26 -4.28 21.89 -12.68
N PRO A 27 -5.53 22.38 -12.72
CA PRO A 27 -6.05 23.28 -11.70
C PRO A 27 -6.20 22.58 -10.35
N ALA A 28 -6.11 23.36 -9.29
CA ALA A 28 -6.47 22.98 -7.93
C ALA A 28 -7.78 23.68 -7.56
N HIS A 29 -8.09 23.81 -6.27
CA HIS A 29 -9.30 24.48 -5.80
C HIS A 29 -9.50 25.87 -6.45
N SER A 30 -10.72 26.16 -6.88
CA SER A 30 -11.10 27.41 -7.55
C SER A 30 -10.29 27.73 -8.83
N GLY A 31 -9.81 26.71 -9.53
CA GLY A 31 -9.07 26.87 -10.79
C GLY A 31 -7.61 27.32 -10.62
N GLY A 32 -7.14 27.51 -9.40
CA GLY A 32 -5.76 27.87 -9.09
C GLY A 32 -4.75 26.77 -9.33
N SER A 33 -3.55 26.93 -8.79
CA SER A 33 -2.54 25.86 -8.71
C SER A 33 -2.06 25.70 -7.29
N LEU A 34 -1.71 24.47 -6.90
CA LEU A 34 -1.13 24.14 -5.62
C LEU A 34 0.29 23.63 -5.82
N THR A 35 1.24 24.13 -5.06
CA THR A 35 2.63 23.64 -5.05
C THR A 35 3.05 23.32 -3.64
N GLU A 36 3.65 22.16 -3.44
CA GLU A 36 4.11 21.70 -2.14
C GLU A 36 5.43 20.97 -2.23
N GLY A 37 6.16 20.99 -1.12
CA GLY A 37 7.33 20.15 -0.89
C GLY A 37 7.21 19.44 0.43
N TYR A 38 7.52 18.14 0.46
CA TYR A 38 7.46 17.31 1.66
C TYR A 38 8.35 16.08 1.57
N VAL A 39 8.50 15.39 2.70
CA VAL A 39 9.12 14.07 2.77
C VAL A 39 8.01 13.06 3.02
N SER A 40 7.88 12.10 2.11
CA SER A 40 6.93 10.99 2.16
C SER A 40 7.65 9.70 2.49
N GLN A 41 6.94 8.76 3.09
CA GLN A 41 7.41 7.39 3.37
C GLN A 41 8.79 7.34 4.06
N PRO A 42 9.06 8.13 5.10
CA PRO A 42 10.26 7.97 5.91
C PRO A 42 10.09 6.72 6.81
N MET A 43 10.44 5.56 6.26
CA MET A 43 10.18 4.27 6.88
C MET A 43 11.46 3.52 7.21
N VAL A 44 11.43 2.76 8.30
CA VAL A 44 12.48 1.81 8.71
C VAL A 44 11.86 0.45 8.93
N MET A 45 12.43 -0.56 8.31
CA MET A 45 11.99 -1.95 8.42
C MET A 45 13.07 -2.83 9.01
N ALA A 46 12.66 -3.79 9.83
CA ALA A 46 13.53 -4.82 10.37
C ALA A 46 12.84 -6.18 10.30
N THR A 47 13.55 -7.19 9.83
CA THR A 47 13.11 -8.58 9.92
C THR A 47 14.17 -9.39 10.60
N LEU A 48 13.78 -10.08 11.68
CA LEU A 48 14.59 -11.01 12.41
C LEU A 48 14.07 -12.42 12.14
N SER A 49 14.92 -13.34 11.71
CA SER A 49 14.55 -14.74 11.57
C SER A 49 15.52 -15.65 12.29
N ALA A 50 15.02 -16.80 12.73
CA ALA A 50 15.78 -17.82 13.46
C ALA A 50 15.31 -19.21 13.05
N LEU A 51 16.17 -20.23 13.35
CA LEU A 51 15.87 -21.64 13.15
C LEU A 51 15.47 -21.95 11.70
N GLU A 52 16.24 -21.46 10.73
CA GLU A 52 15.98 -21.64 9.29
C GLU A 52 14.60 -21.06 8.90
N ASP A 53 14.33 -19.83 9.30
CA ASP A 53 13.07 -19.10 9.06
C ASP A 53 11.82 -19.76 9.66
N ARG A 54 11.99 -20.59 10.69
CA ARG A 54 10.85 -21.17 11.42
C ARG A 54 10.23 -20.18 12.41
N ILE A 55 11.01 -19.25 12.91
CA ILE A 55 10.55 -18.18 13.79
C ILE A 55 10.95 -16.85 13.17
N GLY A 56 10.03 -15.92 13.09
CA GLY A 56 10.26 -14.60 12.54
C GLY A 56 9.64 -13.49 13.38
N LEU A 57 10.26 -12.32 13.33
CA LEU A 57 9.73 -11.08 13.84
C LEU A 57 9.94 -10.02 12.76
N SER A 58 8.84 -9.43 12.29
CA SER A 58 8.86 -8.31 11.34
C SER A 58 8.40 -7.05 12.03
N GLY A 59 9.08 -5.93 11.79
CA GLY A 59 8.72 -4.63 12.29
C GLY A 59 8.93 -3.54 11.25
N MET A 60 8.05 -2.54 11.25
CA MET A 60 8.13 -1.36 10.41
C MET A 60 7.71 -0.14 11.22
N LEU A 61 8.55 0.87 11.19
CA LEU A 61 8.23 2.21 11.69
C LEU A 61 7.98 3.11 10.50
N ASP A 62 6.87 3.83 10.54
CA ASP A 62 6.53 4.89 9.60
C ASP A 62 6.56 6.23 10.33
N LEU A 63 7.40 7.14 9.85
CA LEU A 63 7.60 8.45 10.47
C LEU A 63 6.88 9.58 9.72
N GLU A 64 5.96 9.23 8.81
CA GLU A 64 5.19 10.22 8.03
C GLU A 64 4.47 11.23 8.92
N GLY A 65 3.93 10.80 10.05
CA GLY A 65 3.31 11.69 11.01
C GLY A 65 4.21 12.81 11.58
N LEU A 66 5.53 12.71 11.41
CA LEU A 66 6.50 13.76 11.77
C LEU A 66 6.83 14.70 10.63
N THR A 67 6.61 14.31 9.39
CA THR A 67 7.03 15.05 8.19
C THR A 67 5.89 15.68 7.42
N LEU A 68 4.65 15.27 7.70
CA LEU A 68 3.46 15.71 6.99
C LEU A 68 2.46 16.39 7.91
N GLU A 69 1.89 17.50 7.44
CA GLU A 69 0.75 18.12 8.09
C GLU A 69 -0.49 17.22 7.93
N ARG A 70 -1.30 17.18 8.97
CA ARG A 70 -2.62 16.54 8.89
C ARG A 70 -3.51 17.29 7.93
N GLY A 71 -4.44 16.57 7.35
CA GLY A 71 -5.49 17.15 6.52
C GLY A 71 -5.46 16.65 5.10
N GLU A 72 -6.53 16.94 4.42
CA GLU A 72 -6.71 16.63 3.02
C GLU A 72 -5.89 17.56 2.17
N LEU A 73 -4.67 17.21 1.96
CA LEU A 73 -3.91 17.97 1.07
C LEU A 73 -3.24 17.14 0.10
N THR A 74 -3.29 17.47 -1.07
CA THR A 74 -2.14 17.34 -1.81
C THR A 74 -2.17 17.94 -3.11
N ALA A 75 -1.07 18.18 -3.49
CA ALA A 75 -0.62 18.22 -4.81
C ALA A 75 -0.79 16.90 -5.55
N GLY A 76 -1.19 15.88 -4.91
CA GLY A 76 -1.54 14.61 -5.49
C GLY A 76 -3.03 14.39 -5.66
N ILE A 77 -3.80 15.46 -5.61
CA ILE A 77 -5.25 15.49 -5.79
C ILE A 77 -6.00 14.83 -4.64
N TRP A 78 -6.74 15.62 -3.93
CA TRP A 78 -7.64 15.18 -2.90
C TRP A 78 -7.03 14.46 -1.71
N GLY A 79 -5.87 14.87 -1.26
CA GLY A 79 -5.27 14.23 -0.12
C GLY A 79 -4.54 12.95 -0.46
N GLU A 80 -4.60 12.48 -1.69
CA GLU A 80 -3.86 11.33 -2.13
C GLU A 80 -2.77 11.74 -3.10
N GLY A 81 -1.59 11.42 -2.77
CA GLY A 81 -0.40 11.65 -3.53
C GLY A 81 0.55 10.54 -3.21
N TYR A 82 1.69 10.89 -2.64
CA TYR A 82 2.62 9.91 -2.11
C TYR A 82 2.18 9.37 -0.75
N VAL A 83 1.23 10.04 -0.09
CA VAL A 83 0.67 9.62 1.20
C VAL A 83 -0.74 10.18 1.35
N ASP A 84 -1.60 9.47 2.06
CA ASP A 84 -2.92 9.96 2.45
C ASP A 84 -2.81 10.76 3.76
N ARG A 85 -2.93 12.06 3.67
CA ARG A 85 -2.86 12.96 4.82
C ARG A 85 -4.14 13.05 5.63
N ARG A 86 -5.22 12.50 5.17
CA ARG A 86 -6.50 12.47 5.90
C ARG A 86 -6.38 11.62 7.15
N HIS A 87 -5.71 10.50 7.03
CA HIS A 87 -5.34 9.64 8.15
C HIS A 87 -3.92 9.08 7.91
N PRO A 88 -2.91 9.80 8.36
CA PRO A 88 -1.53 9.35 8.22
C PRO A 88 -1.34 8.03 8.97
N HIS A 89 -0.48 7.19 8.41
CA HIS A 89 -0.14 5.90 8.98
C HIS A 89 0.39 6.02 10.40
N THR A 90 0.24 4.96 11.19
CA THR A 90 0.73 4.95 12.57
C THR A 90 2.25 4.79 12.61
N TYR A 91 2.90 5.38 13.61
CA TYR A 91 4.34 5.27 13.81
C TYR A 91 4.83 3.83 13.90
N LEU A 92 4.11 2.96 14.61
CA LEU A 92 4.34 1.52 14.56
C LEU A 92 3.42 0.92 13.50
N HIS A 93 3.88 0.90 12.26
CA HIS A 93 3.13 0.43 11.12
C HIS A 93 2.98 -1.10 11.12
N GLU A 94 4.05 -1.82 11.47
CA GLU A 94 4.05 -3.28 11.58
C GLU A 94 4.85 -3.75 12.78
N LEU A 95 4.33 -4.75 13.50
CA LEU A 95 5.05 -5.57 14.45
C LEU A 95 4.38 -6.94 14.53
N VAL A 96 4.94 -7.93 13.86
CA VAL A 96 4.34 -9.26 13.70
C VAL A 96 5.35 -10.34 14.04
N ALA A 97 4.97 -11.22 14.96
CA ALA A 97 5.69 -12.46 15.24
C ALA A 97 5.08 -13.60 14.40
N SER A 98 5.93 -14.47 13.87
CA SER A 98 5.50 -15.62 13.08
C SER A 98 6.25 -16.90 13.47
N ALA A 99 5.56 -18.03 13.29
CA ALA A 99 6.14 -19.36 13.39
C ALA A 99 5.74 -20.19 12.18
N ALA A 100 6.69 -20.92 11.59
CA ALA A 100 6.46 -21.73 10.41
C ALA A 100 7.08 -23.11 10.53
N GLY A 101 6.44 -24.11 9.93
CA GLY A 101 6.92 -25.47 9.85
C GLY A 101 6.63 -26.09 8.50
N SER A 102 7.54 -26.96 8.04
CA SER A 102 7.36 -27.72 6.82
C SER A 102 6.97 -29.15 7.15
N PHE A 103 6.01 -29.71 6.42
CA PHE A 103 5.63 -31.12 6.48
C PHE A 103 5.39 -31.63 5.06
N ALA A 104 6.04 -32.71 4.70
CA ALA A 104 6.09 -33.19 3.33
C ALA A 104 6.46 -32.08 2.33
N THR A 105 5.60 -31.78 1.37
CA THR A 105 5.80 -30.75 0.34
C THR A 105 5.12 -29.41 0.68
N ALA A 106 4.53 -29.30 1.88
CA ALA A 106 3.80 -28.10 2.30
C ALA A 106 4.53 -27.36 3.43
N ARG A 107 4.31 -26.06 3.51
CA ARG A 107 4.76 -25.19 4.61
C ARG A 107 3.55 -24.47 5.21
N LEU A 108 3.36 -24.62 6.52
CA LEU A 108 2.37 -23.90 7.30
C LEU A 108 3.06 -22.78 8.07
N SER A 109 2.44 -21.60 8.09
CA SER A 109 2.86 -20.46 8.93
C SER A 109 1.68 -19.94 9.73
N LEU A 110 1.95 -19.54 10.96
CA LEU A 110 1.03 -18.82 11.84
C LEU A 110 1.71 -17.51 12.25
N ALA A 111 0.97 -16.41 12.24
CA ALA A 111 1.50 -15.11 12.63
C ALA A 111 0.48 -14.33 13.44
N VAL A 112 0.97 -13.48 14.35
CA VAL A 112 0.16 -12.62 15.21
C VAL A 112 0.88 -11.29 15.45
N GLY A 113 0.13 -10.21 15.48
CA GLY A 113 0.66 -8.87 15.73
C GLY A 113 -0.16 -7.76 15.08
N LYS A 114 0.45 -6.60 14.91
CA LYS A 114 -0.07 -5.49 14.12
C LYS A 114 0.59 -5.51 12.74
N GLY A 115 -0.19 -5.45 11.67
CA GLY A 115 0.38 -5.47 10.32
C GLY A 115 -0.64 -5.55 9.20
N PHE A 116 -0.22 -6.13 8.09
CA PHE A 116 -0.98 -6.22 6.84
C PHE A 116 -1.87 -7.45 6.81
N VAL A 117 -3.15 -7.23 6.55
CA VAL A 117 -4.12 -8.30 6.35
C VAL A 117 -3.89 -8.95 4.97
N PRO A 118 -4.04 -10.28 4.79
CA PRO A 118 -3.90 -10.93 3.50
C PRO A 118 -5.08 -10.60 2.58
N PHE A 119 -5.09 -9.37 2.08
CA PHE A 119 -6.07 -8.83 1.14
C PHE A 119 -5.36 -7.89 0.15
N GLY A 120 -5.66 -8.07 -1.16
CA GLY A 120 -5.04 -7.26 -2.21
C GLY A 120 -3.55 -7.54 -2.42
N THR A 121 -2.90 -6.63 -3.11
CA THR A 121 -1.49 -6.72 -3.49
C THR A 121 -0.57 -6.06 -2.46
N ASP A 122 0.72 -6.00 -2.79
CA ASP A 122 1.73 -5.39 -1.93
C ASP A 122 1.54 -3.87 -1.78
N ASP A 123 2.13 -3.35 -0.73
CA ASP A 123 2.24 -1.92 -0.47
C ASP A 123 2.88 -1.17 -1.65
N PRO A 124 2.39 0.03 -2.03
CA PRO A 124 2.98 0.86 -3.07
C PRO A 124 4.47 1.15 -2.91
N MET A 125 5.00 1.19 -1.69
CA MET A 125 6.42 1.43 -1.43
C MET A 125 7.38 0.44 -2.10
N VAL A 126 6.91 -0.75 -2.46
CA VAL A 126 7.69 -1.78 -3.17
C VAL A 126 7.37 -1.83 -4.66
N ARG A 127 6.56 -0.89 -5.16
CA ARG A 127 6.17 -0.76 -6.56
C ARG A 127 6.98 0.34 -7.26
N PRO A 128 6.98 0.40 -8.62
CA PRO A 128 7.63 1.47 -9.37
C PRO A 128 7.10 2.88 -9.06
N PHE A 129 5.82 2.99 -8.74
CA PHE A 129 5.20 4.22 -8.27
C PHE A 129 5.02 4.14 -6.76
N GLU A 130 5.82 4.82 -6.00
CA GLU A 130 5.65 4.95 -4.56
C GLU A 130 4.44 5.83 -4.20
N LYS A 131 3.90 6.56 -5.16
CA LYS A 131 2.63 7.27 -5.04
C LYS A 131 1.47 6.29 -4.91
N TYR A 132 0.65 6.45 -3.88
CA TYR A 132 -0.54 5.63 -3.69
C TYR A 132 -1.55 5.81 -4.83
N PRO A 133 -2.28 4.75 -5.23
CA PRO A 133 -3.48 4.88 -6.04
C PRO A 133 -4.50 5.76 -5.32
N ILE A 134 -5.33 6.48 -6.07
CA ILE A 134 -6.21 7.51 -5.48
C ILE A 134 -7.26 7.00 -4.49
N ASN A 135 -7.54 5.72 -4.46
CA ASN A 135 -8.35 5.09 -3.43
C ASN A 135 -7.79 3.70 -3.08
N HIS A 136 -6.56 3.69 -2.55
CA HIS A 136 -5.85 2.47 -2.20
C HIS A 136 -6.58 1.65 -1.10
N HIS A 137 -7.40 2.28 -0.26
CA HIS A 137 -8.21 1.59 0.74
C HIS A 137 -9.17 0.56 0.14
N ILE A 138 -9.54 0.66 -1.15
CA ILE A 138 -10.35 -0.38 -1.81
C ILE A 138 -9.55 -1.67 -1.95
N SER A 139 -8.25 -1.58 -2.27
CA SER A 139 -7.41 -2.72 -2.63
C SER A 139 -6.47 -3.19 -1.53
N GLN A 140 -6.45 -2.55 -0.37
CA GLN A 140 -5.57 -2.88 0.76
C GLN A 140 -6.32 -2.84 2.10
N ILE A 141 -5.80 -3.57 3.09
CA ILE A 141 -6.20 -3.49 4.51
C ILE A 141 -4.91 -3.58 5.33
N VAL A 142 -4.50 -2.45 5.89
CA VAL A 142 -3.22 -2.31 6.60
C VAL A 142 -3.44 -1.98 8.07
N GLU A 143 -2.39 -2.13 8.89
CA GLU A 143 -2.32 -1.64 10.27
C GLU A 143 -3.37 -2.22 11.23
N ARG A 144 -3.75 -3.49 11.05
CA ARG A 144 -4.70 -4.17 11.94
C ARG A 144 -4.00 -5.07 12.95
N LEU A 145 -4.57 -5.23 14.14
CA LEU A 145 -4.23 -6.36 15.00
C LEU A 145 -4.81 -7.62 14.35
N LEU A 146 -3.95 -8.59 14.06
CA LEU A 146 -4.32 -9.76 13.28
C LEU A 146 -3.72 -11.05 13.82
N ALA A 147 -4.41 -12.15 13.54
CA ALA A 147 -3.84 -13.49 13.51
C ALA A 147 -4.05 -14.08 12.12
N THR A 148 -2.97 -14.54 11.50
CA THR A 148 -2.97 -15.06 10.14
C THR A 148 -2.45 -16.48 10.13
N ALA A 149 -3.09 -17.35 9.35
CA ALA A 149 -2.58 -18.66 8.98
C ALA A 149 -2.33 -18.68 7.47
N ALA A 150 -1.20 -19.27 7.04
CA ALA A 150 -0.85 -19.40 5.65
C ALA A 150 -0.33 -20.81 5.35
N LEU A 151 -0.82 -21.42 4.27
CA LEU A 151 -0.43 -22.74 3.80
C LEU A 151 0.10 -22.65 2.37
N ARG A 152 1.35 -23.01 2.17
CA ARG A 152 1.98 -23.11 0.85
C ARG A 152 2.20 -24.57 0.45
N GLY A 153 1.73 -24.94 -0.73
CA GLY A 153 1.98 -26.21 -1.36
C GLY A 153 2.36 -26.03 -2.84
N GLY A 154 3.63 -26.26 -3.18
CA GLY A 154 4.12 -26.01 -4.54
C GLY A 154 3.89 -24.56 -4.98
N PRO A 155 3.18 -24.35 -6.13
CA PRO A 155 2.91 -23.00 -6.63
C PRO A 155 1.72 -22.32 -5.95
N ILE A 156 1.01 -22.97 -5.04
CA ILE A 156 -0.22 -22.46 -4.43
C ILE A 156 0.07 -21.98 -3.01
N LEU A 157 -0.43 -20.80 -2.66
CA LEU A 157 -0.43 -20.23 -1.31
C LEU A 157 -1.85 -19.84 -0.95
N LEU A 158 -2.34 -20.32 0.19
CA LEU A 158 -3.63 -19.97 0.76
C LEU A 158 -3.40 -19.28 2.10
N GLU A 159 -4.08 -18.18 2.34
CA GLU A 159 -3.96 -17.36 3.53
C GLU A 159 -5.33 -17.01 4.09
N ALA A 160 -5.45 -17.00 5.40
CA ALA A 160 -6.64 -16.53 6.09
C ALA A 160 -6.26 -15.78 7.35
N ALA A 161 -7.00 -14.72 7.67
CA ALA A 161 -6.77 -13.92 8.85
C ALA A 161 -8.08 -13.57 9.57
N ARG A 162 -7.96 -13.42 10.90
CA ARG A 162 -8.91 -12.71 11.75
C ARG A 162 -8.22 -11.45 12.25
N PHE A 163 -8.95 -10.33 12.32
CA PHE A 163 -8.39 -9.05 12.71
C PHE A 163 -9.46 -8.11 13.30
N ASN A 164 -9.02 -7.00 13.89
CA ASN A 164 -9.93 -5.92 14.31
C ASN A 164 -10.33 -5.07 13.10
N GLY A 165 -11.58 -4.65 13.02
CA GLY A 165 -12.10 -3.92 11.87
C GLY A 165 -11.72 -2.45 11.83
N ASP A 166 -11.55 -1.81 13.00
CA ASP A 166 -11.31 -0.37 13.10
C ASP A 166 -9.97 0.06 12.48
N GLU A 167 -9.99 1.21 11.83
CA GLU A 167 -8.84 1.85 11.22
C GLU A 167 -8.26 2.91 12.15
N PRO A 168 -6.92 2.99 12.31
CA PRO A 168 -6.31 4.06 13.09
C PRO A 168 -6.59 5.44 12.47
N GLU A 169 -6.96 6.41 13.30
CA GLU A 169 -7.24 7.79 12.87
C GLU A 169 -6.06 8.75 13.07
N SER A 170 -4.99 8.31 13.73
CA SER A 170 -3.81 9.14 14.00
C SER A 170 -2.52 8.32 14.10
N PRO A 171 -1.33 8.96 13.93
CA PRO A 171 -0.06 8.26 13.98
C PRO A 171 0.26 7.55 15.30
N SER A 172 -0.37 7.95 16.40
CA SER A 172 -0.19 7.33 17.73
C SER A 172 -1.31 6.37 18.10
N ASP A 173 -2.31 6.19 17.25
CA ASP A 173 -3.43 5.33 17.56
C ASP A 173 -3.02 3.86 17.58
N TRP A 174 -3.68 3.13 18.46
CA TRP A 174 -3.56 1.70 18.55
C TRP A 174 -4.92 1.06 18.26
N PRO A 175 -4.98 0.00 17.45
CA PRO A 175 -6.23 -0.68 17.14
C PRO A 175 -7.02 -1.08 18.39
N ASN A 176 -8.33 -0.95 18.35
CA ASN A 176 -9.21 -1.20 19.49
C ASN A 176 -9.20 -2.69 19.88
N ARG A 177 -8.64 -3.01 21.05
CA ARG A 177 -8.57 -4.37 21.58
C ARG A 177 -9.93 -4.97 21.90
N GLY A 178 -10.95 -4.14 22.14
CA GLY A 178 -12.33 -4.60 22.37
C GLY A 178 -13.00 -5.16 21.11
N ARG A 179 -12.39 -4.96 19.94
CA ARG A 179 -12.89 -5.40 18.64
C ARG A 179 -12.05 -6.51 17.99
N LEU A 180 -11.21 -7.18 18.76
CA LEU A 180 -10.39 -8.29 18.27
C LEU A 180 -11.27 -9.35 17.61
N TRP A 181 -10.86 -9.75 16.39
CA TRP A 181 -11.45 -10.87 15.65
C TRP A 181 -12.84 -10.62 15.05
N ASP A 182 -13.36 -9.39 15.05
CA ASP A 182 -14.66 -9.05 14.47
C ASP A 182 -14.67 -9.09 12.94
N SER A 183 -13.51 -9.08 12.31
CA SER A 183 -13.29 -9.04 10.86
C SER A 183 -12.49 -10.24 10.36
N TRP A 184 -12.56 -10.53 9.07
CA TRP A 184 -11.80 -11.62 8.46
C TRP A 184 -11.41 -11.32 7.01
N ALA A 185 -10.34 -11.96 6.55
CA ALA A 185 -9.92 -11.97 5.15
C ALA A 185 -9.39 -13.34 4.74
N ALA A 186 -9.43 -13.62 3.45
CA ALA A 186 -8.80 -14.77 2.82
C ALA A 186 -8.18 -14.36 1.48
N ARG A 187 -7.01 -14.93 1.16
CA ARG A 187 -6.30 -14.72 -0.10
C ARG A 187 -5.78 -16.04 -0.64
N ALA A 188 -5.93 -16.24 -1.93
CA ALA A 188 -5.30 -17.32 -2.67
C ALA A 188 -4.32 -16.72 -3.68
N THR A 189 -3.09 -17.24 -3.70
CA THR A 189 -2.04 -16.85 -4.64
C THR A 189 -1.59 -18.10 -5.40
N VAL A 190 -1.45 -17.96 -6.72
CA VAL A 190 -0.90 -19.00 -7.59
C VAL A 190 0.30 -18.46 -8.32
N LEU A 191 1.40 -19.20 -8.32
CA LEU A 191 2.67 -18.89 -8.99
C LEU A 191 2.86 -19.89 -10.16
N PRO A 192 2.15 -19.71 -11.29
CA PRO A 192 2.24 -20.65 -12.41
C PRO A 192 3.63 -20.64 -13.04
N LEU A 193 4.33 -19.54 -12.93
CA LEU A 193 5.73 -19.33 -13.32
C LEU A 193 6.45 -18.60 -12.18
N GLN A 194 7.79 -18.65 -12.16
CA GLN A 194 8.58 -17.89 -11.18
C GLN A 194 8.41 -16.37 -11.34
N THR A 195 8.05 -15.93 -12.54
CA THR A 195 7.86 -14.53 -12.93
C THR A 195 6.42 -14.07 -12.90
N LEU A 196 5.45 -14.96 -12.69
CA LEU A 196 4.01 -14.64 -12.75
C LEU A 196 3.30 -15.02 -11.46
N GLU A 197 2.60 -14.07 -10.88
CA GLU A 197 1.78 -14.24 -9.69
C GLU A 197 0.33 -13.85 -10.02
N LEU A 198 -0.60 -14.73 -9.68
CA LEU A 198 -2.04 -14.47 -9.77
C LEU A 198 -2.63 -14.52 -8.37
N GLN A 199 -3.42 -13.52 -8.00
CA GLN A 199 -4.06 -13.45 -6.69
C GLN A 199 -5.55 -13.21 -6.79
N ALA A 200 -6.29 -13.79 -5.82
CA ALA A 200 -7.67 -13.44 -5.55
C ALA A 200 -7.86 -13.34 -4.03
N SER A 201 -8.58 -12.34 -3.57
CA SER A 201 -8.82 -12.13 -2.14
C SER A 201 -10.22 -11.59 -1.86
N MET A 202 -10.70 -11.88 -0.65
CA MET A 202 -11.94 -11.37 -0.13
C MET A 202 -11.81 -11.03 1.36
N ALA A 203 -12.58 -10.03 1.81
CA ALA A 203 -12.62 -9.65 3.21
C ALA A 203 -14.01 -9.17 3.63
N ARG A 204 -14.31 -9.33 4.93
CA ARG A 204 -15.37 -8.61 5.62
C ARG A 204 -14.73 -7.82 6.74
N VAL A 205 -14.89 -6.51 6.69
CA VAL A 205 -14.38 -5.56 7.68
C VAL A 205 -15.56 -4.98 8.43
N LYS A 206 -15.56 -5.15 9.73
CA LYS A 206 -16.63 -4.63 10.60
C LYS A 206 -16.36 -3.16 10.89
N SER A 207 -17.27 -2.26 10.49
CA SER A 207 -17.26 -0.84 10.86
C SER A 207 -15.85 -0.19 10.87
N PRO A 208 -15.11 -0.12 9.74
CA PRO A 208 -13.73 0.37 9.74
C PRO A 208 -13.62 1.85 10.14
N GLU A 209 -14.60 2.66 9.79
CA GLU A 209 -14.58 4.11 9.97
C GLU A 209 -15.02 4.57 11.37
N LEU A 210 -15.69 3.70 12.15
CA LEU A 210 -16.12 4.01 13.50
C LEU A 210 -15.53 3.05 14.53
N PRO A 211 -14.61 3.53 15.40
CA PRO A 211 -13.97 2.71 16.43
C PRO A 211 -14.93 2.02 17.40
N SER A 212 -16.15 2.56 17.57
CA SER A 212 -17.22 1.93 18.39
C SER A 212 -17.79 0.65 17.80
N GLY A 213 -17.61 0.39 16.48
CA GLY A 213 -18.17 -0.77 15.79
C GLY A 213 -19.61 -0.59 15.29
N GLY A 214 -20.16 0.62 15.37
CA GLY A 214 -21.54 0.93 14.98
C GLY A 214 -21.71 1.52 13.58
N GLY A 215 -20.64 1.60 12.79
CA GLY A 215 -20.68 2.11 11.41
C GLY A 215 -21.01 1.04 10.38
N LEU A 216 -20.85 1.39 9.12
CA LEU A 216 -21.09 0.49 7.98
C LEU A 216 -20.06 -0.63 7.94
N ASP A 217 -20.52 -1.86 7.68
CA ASP A 217 -19.64 -3.00 7.43
C ASP A 217 -19.16 -2.96 5.98
N GLN A 218 -17.91 -3.33 5.72
CA GLN A 218 -17.37 -3.44 4.36
C GLN A 218 -17.22 -4.89 3.93
N ARG A 219 -17.59 -5.19 2.67
CA ARG A 219 -17.23 -6.42 1.96
C ARG A 219 -16.32 -6.03 0.81
N LYS A 220 -15.13 -6.64 0.81
CA LYS A 220 -14.09 -6.33 -0.15
C LYS A 220 -13.72 -7.55 -0.98
N GLU A 221 -13.40 -7.32 -2.25
CA GLU A 221 -12.96 -8.32 -3.21
C GLU A 221 -11.82 -7.74 -4.04
N SER A 222 -10.81 -8.55 -4.36
CA SER A 222 -9.72 -8.14 -5.23
C SER A 222 -9.20 -9.31 -6.05
N VAL A 223 -8.80 -9.03 -7.29
CA VAL A 223 -8.03 -9.94 -8.14
C VAL A 223 -6.88 -9.18 -8.77
N SER A 224 -5.73 -9.83 -8.92
CA SER A 224 -4.56 -9.22 -9.54
C SER A 224 -3.70 -10.23 -10.28
N ALA A 225 -2.92 -9.72 -11.22
CA ALA A 225 -1.85 -10.43 -11.91
C ALA A 225 -0.59 -9.58 -11.87
N ARG A 226 0.51 -10.13 -11.36
CA ARG A 226 1.82 -9.46 -11.31
C ARG A 226 2.84 -10.27 -12.09
N PHE A 227 3.54 -9.60 -12.97
CA PHE A 227 4.69 -10.12 -13.70
C PHE A 227 5.95 -9.40 -13.25
N GLU A 228 7.02 -10.14 -13.00
CA GLU A 228 8.32 -9.59 -12.66
C GLU A 228 9.42 -10.47 -13.23
N ASP A 229 10.29 -9.86 -14.03
CA ASP A 229 11.43 -10.50 -14.66
C ASP A 229 12.70 -9.95 -14.02
N GLU A 230 13.29 -10.75 -13.13
CA GLU A 230 14.56 -10.44 -12.52
C GLU A 230 15.70 -10.85 -13.46
N ALA A 231 16.24 -9.90 -14.19
CA ALA A 231 17.42 -10.16 -15.00
C ALA A 231 18.64 -10.40 -14.09
N SER A 232 19.35 -11.47 -14.34
CA SER A 232 20.61 -11.82 -13.64
C SER A 232 21.75 -10.84 -13.94
N ASP A 233 21.65 -10.05 -15.00
CA ASP A 233 22.60 -9.01 -15.40
C ASP A 233 21.97 -7.63 -15.26
N SER A 234 22.63 -6.72 -14.54
CA SER A 234 22.18 -5.34 -14.35
C SER A 234 22.08 -4.54 -15.67
N LYS A 235 22.71 -5.00 -16.76
CA LYS A 235 22.62 -4.40 -18.10
C LYS A 235 21.45 -4.93 -18.92
N ALA A 236 20.87 -6.07 -18.53
CA ALA A 236 19.70 -6.62 -19.20
C ALA A 236 18.45 -5.80 -18.86
N LEU A 237 17.46 -5.86 -19.75
CA LEU A 237 16.18 -5.19 -19.52
C LEU A 237 15.40 -5.94 -18.45
N GLN A 238 15.14 -5.28 -17.32
CA GLN A 238 14.24 -5.76 -16.28
C GLN A 238 12.83 -5.25 -16.56
N ARG A 239 11.84 -6.07 -16.32
CA ARG A 239 10.43 -5.78 -16.60
C ARG A 239 9.57 -6.09 -15.38
N TYR A 240 8.71 -5.17 -15.05
CA TYR A 240 7.67 -5.33 -14.05
C TYR A 240 6.32 -4.95 -14.65
N GLY A 241 5.26 -5.63 -14.23
CA GLY A 241 3.89 -5.29 -14.57
C GLY A 241 2.92 -5.79 -13.51
N LEU A 242 1.89 -5.00 -13.23
CA LEU A 242 0.79 -5.33 -12.33
C LEU A 242 -0.52 -4.88 -12.97
N ALA A 243 -1.52 -5.76 -12.94
CA ALA A 243 -2.91 -5.42 -13.19
C ALA A 243 -3.74 -5.82 -11.96
N GLU A 244 -4.60 -4.93 -11.48
CA GLU A 244 -5.40 -5.12 -10.28
C GLU A 244 -6.81 -4.60 -10.50
N TRP A 245 -7.80 -5.34 -10.01
CA TRP A 245 -9.17 -4.91 -9.83
C TRP A 245 -9.57 -5.15 -8.39
N ALA A 246 -10.25 -4.18 -7.77
CA ALA A 246 -10.80 -4.35 -6.43
C ALA A 246 -12.15 -3.63 -6.30
N ARG A 247 -12.95 -4.11 -5.37
CA ARG A 247 -14.24 -3.55 -5.00
C ARG A 247 -14.41 -3.53 -3.49
N SER A 248 -14.89 -2.42 -2.95
CA SER A 248 -15.44 -2.30 -1.60
C SER A 248 -16.91 -1.99 -1.67
N SER A 249 -17.72 -2.67 -0.87
CA SER A 249 -19.16 -2.41 -0.75
C SER A 249 -19.51 -2.26 0.71
N ASP A 250 -20.14 -1.13 1.05
CA ASP A 250 -20.50 -0.74 2.40
C ASP A 250 -21.95 -1.11 2.68
N TYR A 251 -22.21 -1.70 3.86
CA TYR A 251 -23.50 -2.26 4.24
C TYR A 251 -23.97 -1.71 5.58
N ASP A 252 -25.23 -1.30 5.61
CA ASP A 252 -26.00 -1.12 6.83
C ASP A 252 -26.83 -2.41 7.07
N GLY A 253 -26.37 -3.23 7.98
CA GLY A 253 -26.91 -4.58 8.19
C GLY A 253 -26.82 -5.44 6.93
N GLN A 254 -27.94 -5.70 6.24
CA GLN A 254 -28.01 -6.45 4.99
C GLN A 254 -28.16 -5.55 3.76
N THR A 255 -28.40 -4.27 3.94
CA THR A 255 -28.62 -3.33 2.85
C THR A 255 -27.30 -2.72 2.40
N ARG A 256 -27.02 -2.84 1.10
CA ARG A 256 -25.84 -2.19 0.51
C ARG A 256 -26.10 -0.68 0.37
N ALA A 257 -25.39 0.12 1.15
CA ALA A 257 -25.46 1.58 1.10
C ALA A 257 -24.62 2.13 -0.07
N PHE A 258 -23.36 1.68 -0.20
CA PHE A 258 -22.44 2.17 -1.22
C PHE A 258 -21.65 1.01 -1.85
N SER A 259 -21.05 1.28 -3.01
CA SER A 259 -20.08 0.37 -3.62
C SER A 259 -19.12 1.19 -4.48
N PHE A 260 -17.82 0.89 -4.34
CA PHE A 260 -16.74 1.55 -5.05
C PHE A 260 -15.83 0.53 -5.69
N THR A 261 -15.37 0.83 -6.89
CA THR A 261 -14.45 -0.03 -7.65
C THR A 261 -13.18 0.71 -8.02
N THR A 262 -12.08 -0.04 -8.09
CA THR A 262 -10.82 0.43 -8.65
C THR A 262 -10.27 -0.58 -9.63
N MET A 263 -9.66 -0.08 -10.71
CA MET A 263 -8.84 -0.84 -11.65
C MET A 263 -7.54 -0.10 -11.82
N LEU A 264 -6.45 -0.85 -11.82
CA LEU A 264 -5.12 -0.31 -12.00
C LEU A 264 -4.31 -1.25 -12.91
N ALA A 265 -3.55 -0.66 -13.81
CA ALA A 265 -2.47 -1.36 -14.49
C ALA A 265 -1.23 -0.48 -14.48
N GLU A 266 -0.10 -1.06 -14.06
CA GLU A 266 1.17 -0.37 -14.03
C GLU A 266 2.30 -1.26 -14.53
N GLY A 267 3.37 -0.63 -15.00
CA GLY A 267 4.55 -1.34 -15.46
C GLY A 267 5.80 -0.49 -15.38
N GLU A 268 6.94 -1.14 -15.30
CA GLU A 268 8.25 -0.53 -15.36
C GLU A 268 9.17 -1.29 -16.32
N LEU A 269 9.94 -0.54 -17.07
CA LEU A 269 11.08 -1.01 -17.84
C LEU A 269 12.35 -0.36 -17.27
N ARG A 270 13.29 -1.17 -16.83
CA ARG A 270 14.56 -0.71 -16.27
C ARG A 270 15.72 -1.26 -17.06
N ARG A 271 16.66 -0.39 -17.45
CA ARG A 271 17.90 -0.78 -18.11
C ARG A 271 19.07 0.01 -17.50
N GLY A 272 19.99 -0.69 -16.88
CA GLY A 272 21.06 -0.06 -16.13
C GLY A 272 20.52 0.86 -15.03
N PRO A 273 20.98 2.12 -14.94
CA PRO A 273 20.53 3.04 -13.92
C PRO A 273 19.13 3.65 -14.19
N VAL A 274 18.63 3.61 -15.42
CA VAL A 274 17.41 4.33 -15.84
C VAL A 274 16.21 3.40 -15.77
N ALA A 275 15.11 3.91 -15.23
CA ALA A 275 13.82 3.24 -15.23
C ALA A 275 12.72 4.20 -15.73
N PHE A 276 11.85 3.66 -16.58
CA PHE A 276 10.62 4.30 -17.02
C PHE A 276 9.42 3.47 -16.55
N ALA A 277 8.48 4.13 -15.89
CA ALA A 277 7.23 3.51 -15.45
C ALA A 277 6.02 4.25 -16.00
N ALA A 278 4.93 3.50 -16.21
CA ALA A 278 3.64 4.01 -16.59
C ALA A 278 2.54 3.34 -15.77
N ARG A 279 1.49 4.11 -15.40
CA ARG A 279 0.32 3.62 -14.67
C ARG A 279 -0.94 4.21 -15.30
N ILE A 280 -1.95 3.37 -15.43
CA ILE A 280 -3.31 3.79 -15.71
C ILE A 280 -4.20 3.29 -14.57
N GLU A 281 -5.09 4.13 -14.09
CA GLU A 281 -6.04 3.75 -13.06
C GLU A 281 -7.41 4.36 -13.33
N GLN A 282 -8.46 3.60 -13.01
CA GLN A 282 -9.82 4.07 -12.92
C GLN A 282 -10.32 3.71 -11.53
N THR A 283 -10.67 4.72 -10.74
CA THR A 283 -11.10 4.48 -9.37
C THR A 283 -12.33 5.32 -9.03
N GLU A 284 -13.24 4.73 -8.31
CA GLU A 284 -14.38 5.42 -7.72
C GLU A 284 -14.02 5.79 -6.28
N ARG A 285 -14.48 6.95 -5.83
CA ARG A 285 -14.29 7.38 -4.46
C ARG A 285 -15.54 8.04 -3.91
N PRO A 286 -15.77 7.93 -2.59
CA PRO A 286 -16.75 8.75 -1.90
C PRO A 286 -16.30 10.21 -1.91
N GLU A 287 -17.24 11.12 -2.06
CA GLU A 287 -17.04 12.54 -1.85
C GLU A 287 -17.74 12.94 -0.56
N GLU A 288 -16.97 13.51 0.34
CA GLU A 288 -17.40 13.88 1.67
C GLU A 288 -17.69 15.37 1.76
N ASP A 289 -18.37 15.78 2.83
CA ASP A 289 -18.63 17.19 3.12
C ASP A 289 -17.31 17.95 3.38
N ARG A 290 -17.16 19.09 2.75
CA ARG A 290 -15.96 19.94 2.78
C ARG A 290 -16.32 21.33 3.24
N LEU A 291 -16.34 21.51 4.55
CA LEU A 291 -16.89 22.72 5.18
C LEU A 291 -15.93 23.91 5.16
N ALA A 292 -14.62 23.70 5.00
CA ALA A 292 -13.60 24.75 5.06
C ALA A 292 -12.54 24.57 3.97
N ASP A 293 -11.24 24.63 4.30
CA ASP A 293 -10.18 24.35 3.36
C ASP A 293 -10.16 22.83 3.03
N PRO A 294 -10.62 22.43 1.83
CA PRO A 294 -10.77 21.03 1.49
C PRO A 294 -9.45 20.29 1.38
N PHE A 295 -8.33 21.01 1.37
CA PHE A 295 -7.01 20.43 1.28
C PHE A 295 -6.34 20.26 2.63
N ARG A 296 -6.77 20.99 3.65
CA ARG A 296 -6.12 21.00 4.98
C ARG A 296 -7.06 20.64 6.12
N THR A 297 -8.34 20.58 5.85
CA THR A 297 -9.33 20.21 6.86
C THR A 297 -9.30 18.73 7.15
N LYS A 298 -9.37 18.37 8.43
CA LYS A 298 -9.51 16.97 8.85
C LYS A 298 -10.77 16.38 8.21
N ARG A 299 -10.66 15.19 7.64
CA ARG A 299 -11.78 14.46 7.08
C ARG A 299 -12.82 14.14 8.16
N PRO A 300 -14.12 14.43 7.93
CA PRO A 300 -15.18 13.97 8.82
C PRO A 300 -15.34 12.43 8.72
N PRO A 301 -16.01 11.78 9.69
CA PRO A 301 -16.31 10.36 9.60
C PRO A 301 -17.07 10.02 8.31
N THR A 302 -16.51 9.15 7.49
CA THR A 302 -16.98 8.87 6.13
C THR A 302 -18.38 8.29 6.06
N ASP A 303 -18.74 7.38 6.96
CA ASP A 303 -20.01 6.66 6.90
C ASP A 303 -21.25 7.57 6.81
N PHE A 304 -21.16 8.76 7.38
CA PHE A 304 -22.30 9.69 7.50
C PHE A 304 -22.11 11.02 6.77
N SER A 305 -21.00 11.19 6.06
CA SER A 305 -20.64 12.43 5.38
C SER A 305 -20.56 12.30 3.87
N ILE A 306 -20.84 11.11 3.31
CA ILE A 306 -20.77 10.88 1.86
C ILE A 306 -21.91 11.63 1.16
N LEU A 307 -21.52 12.62 0.34
CA LEU A 307 -22.44 13.48 -0.42
C LEU A 307 -22.54 13.11 -1.89
N GLY A 308 -21.71 12.17 -2.34
CA GLY A 308 -21.70 11.73 -3.73
C GLY A 308 -20.58 10.75 -4.03
N ARG A 309 -20.50 10.36 -5.30
CA ARG A 309 -19.43 9.51 -5.82
C ARG A 309 -18.84 10.13 -7.07
N THR A 310 -17.53 10.06 -7.19
CA THR A 310 -16.80 10.43 -8.40
C THR A 310 -16.04 9.22 -8.96
N ARG A 311 -15.75 9.28 -10.26
CA ARG A 311 -14.83 8.36 -10.93
C ARG A 311 -13.65 9.14 -11.47
N TRP A 312 -12.48 8.67 -11.12
CA TRP A 312 -11.18 9.21 -11.50
C TRP A 312 -10.53 8.30 -12.52
N ASN A 313 -10.18 8.85 -13.69
CA ASN A 313 -9.36 8.19 -14.69
C ASN A 313 -8.02 8.90 -14.71
N ILE A 314 -6.94 8.16 -14.38
CA ILE A 314 -5.62 8.74 -14.17
C ILE A 314 -4.62 8.01 -15.06
N ILE A 315 -3.75 8.78 -15.70
CA ILE A 315 -2.60 8.28 -16.44
C ILE A 315 -1.38 8.95 -15.83
N SER A 316 -0.44 8.16 -15.33
CA SER A 316 0.81 8.62 -14.74
C SER A 316 2.00 8.03 -15.48
N THR A 317 3.06 8.82 -15.61
CA THR A 317 4.35 8.37 -16.12
C THR A 317 5.45 8.84 -15.19
N ARG A 318 6.47 8.02 -15.02
CA ARG A 318 7.63 8.31 -14.17
C ARG A 318 8.92 7.95 -14.88
N LEU A 319 9.89 8.84 -14.82
CA LEU A 319 11.26 8.60 -15.20
C LEU A 319 12.13 8.72 -13.96
N SER A 320 12.93 7.72 -13.68
CA SER A 320 13.89 7.74 -12.58
C SER A 320 15.25 7.23 -13.00
N ALA A 321 16.29 7.63 -12.27
CA ALA A 321 17.63 7.17 -12.51
C ALA A 321 18.38 6.93 -11.21
N LYS A 322 19.09 5.81 -11.06
CA LYS A 322 20.01 5.61 -9.93
C LYS A 322 21.22 6.52 -10.12
N ALA A 323 21.22 7.67 -9.44
CA ALA A 323 22.31 8.65 -9.54
C ALA A 323 23.53 8.24 -8.72
N TRP A 324 23.29 7.51 -7.62
CA TRP A 324 24.35 7.02 -6.76
C TRP A 324 23.92 5.73 -6.06
N GLN A 325 24.86 4.82 -5.90
CA GLN A 325 24.66 3.56 -5.18
C GLN A 325 25.95 3.18 -4.46
N SER A 326 25.85 2.88 -3.18
CA SER A 326 26.86 2.20 -2.37
C SER A 326 26.42 0.77 -2.07
N ARG A 327 27.14 0.06 -1.19
CA ARG A 327 26.78 -1.29 -0.79
C ARG A 327 25.35 -1.41 -0.20
N SER A 328 24.93 -0.42 0.56
CA SER A 328 23.66 -0.46 1.30
C SER A 328 22.72 0.72 1.04
N LEU A 329 23.17 1.74 0.32
CA LEU A 329 22.40 2.98 0.08
C LEU A 329 22.28 3.24 -1.41
N ALA A 330 21.10 3.67 -1.85
CA ALA A 330 20.88 4.15 -3.22
C ALA A 330 20.09 5.47 -3.19
N LEU A 331 20.45 6.36 -4.11
CA LEU A 331 19.78 7.63 -4.36
C LEU A 331 19.31 7.69 -5.80
N ALA A 332 18.01 7.91 -5.99
CA ALA A 332 17.38 7.95 -7.29
C ALA A 332 16.54 9.22 -7.47
N PRO A 333 17.00 10.23 -8.22
CA PRO A 333 16.14 11.30 -8.67
C PRO A 333 15.06 10.78 -9.61
N PHE A 334 13.89 11.45 -9.56
CA PHE A 334 12.78 11.12 -10.44
C PHE A 334 11.97 12.37 -10.84
N VAL A 335 11.26 12.22 -11.95
CA VAL A 335 10.18 13.12 -12.38
C VAL A 335 8.96 12.27 -12.69
N GLU A 336 7.79 12.72 -12.22
CA GLU A 336 6.50 12.09 -12.46
C GLU A 336 5.50 13.11 -12.99
N ILE A 337 4.70 12.72 -13.96
CA ILE A 337 3.61 13.53 -14.52
C ILE A 337 2.36 12.67 -14.51
N ALA A 338 1.26 13.23 -14.02
CA ALA A 338 -0.04 12.58 -14.05
C ALA A 338 -1.11 13.51 -14.62
N ARG A 339 -1.99 12.93 -15.43
CA ARG A 339 -3.22 13.54 -15.92
C ARG A 339 -4.40 12.82 -15.29
N GLN A 340 -5.28 13.59 -14.65
CA GLN A 340 -6.46 13.08 -13.97
C GLN A 340 -7.70 13.65 -14.63
N HIS A 341 -8.70 12.81 -14.87
CA HIS A 341 -10.01 13.20 -15.34
C HIS A 341 -11.08 12.67 -14.40
N VAL A 342 -11.88 13.57 -13.84
CA VAL A 342 -12.91 13.25 -12.86
C VAL A 342 -14.30 13.38 -13.46
N THR A 343 -15.18 12.42 -13.13
CA THR A 343 -16.57 12.39 -13.55
C THR A 343 -17.46 12.17 -12.33
N LEU A 344 -18.50 12.98 -12.19
CA LEU A 344 -19.53 12.80 -11.18
C LEU A 344 -20.42 11.60 -11.55
N LEU A 345 -20.62 10.67 -10.63
CA LEU A 345 -21.44 9.47 -10.81
C LEU A 345 -22.83 9.59 -10.19
N THR A 346 -23.00 10.47 -9.19
CA THR A 346 -24.26 10.63 -8.46
C THR A 346 -24.92 11.95 -8.86
N MET A 347 -26.10 11.88 -9.44
CA MET A 347 -26.89 13.09 -9.76
C MET A 347 -27.35 13.76 -8.46
N GLY A 348 -27.31 15.11 -8.44
CA GLY A 348 -27.71 15.90 -7.27
C GLY A 348 -26.71 15.89 -6.12
N ALA A 349 -25.49 15.37 -6.33
CA ALA A 349 -24.43 15.45 -5.36
C ALA A 349 -24.04 16.92 -5.08
N VAL A 350 -23.71 17.20 -3.83
CA VAL A 350 -23.25 18.53 -3.40
C VAL A 350 -21.89 18.87 -4.00
N PHE A 351 -21.05 17.86 -4.23
CA PHE A 351 -19.75 18.04 -4.86
C PHE A 351 -19.84 17.91 -6.39
N ASP A 352 -19.52 18.98 -7.08
CA ASP A 352 -19.29 19.00 -8.53
C ASP A 352 -17.80 19.30 -8.80
N PRO A 353 -17.03 18.35 -9.37
CA PRO A 353 -15.62 18.56 -9.69
C PRO A 353 -15.37 19.78 -10.58
N ARG A 354 -16.26 20.06 -11.54
CA ARG A 354 -16.11 21.19 -12.44
C ARG A 354 -16.30 22.53 -11.75
N ALA A 355 -17.25 22.61 -10.82
CA ALA A 355 -17.43 23.81 -10.00
C ALA A 355 -16.26 24.00 -9.03
N PHE A 356 -15.77 22.90 -8.45
CA PHE A 356 -14.72 22.93 -7.43
C PHE A 356 -13.33 23.24 -8.01
N TYR A 357 -12.93 22.58 -9.10
CA TYR A 357 -11.61 22.75 -9.72
C TYR A 357 -11.59 23.74 -10.88
N GLY A 358 -12.74 24.18 -11.38
CA GLY A 358 -12.86 24.91 -12.63
C GLY A 358 -12.68 24.04 -13.88
N SER A 359 -12.43 22.74 -13.71
CA SER A 359 -12.20 21.77 -14.79
C SER A 359 -12.46 20.36 -14.31
N ASN A 360 -12.84 19.48 -15.23
CA ASN A 360 -12.87 18.03 -14.98
C ASN A 360 -11.51 17.35 -15.23
N THR A 361 -10.52 18.08 -15.71
CA THR A 361 -9.20 17.55 -16.02
C THR A 361 -8.12 18.35 -15.29
N MET A 362 -7.28 17.65 -14.58
CA MET A 362 -6.19 18.22 -13.79
C MET A 362 -4.87 17.54 -14.15
N TRP A 363 -3.79 18.24 -13.87
CA TRP A 363 -2.44 17.74 -14.05
C TRP A 363 -1.65 17.87 -12.75
N SER A 364 -0.81 16.91 -12.47
CA SER A 364 0.21 17.04 -11.43
C SER A 364 1.57 16.69 -12.00
N THR A 365 2.58 17.43 -11.55
CA THR A 365 3.99 17.18 -11.85
C THR A 365 4.75 17.13 -10.55
N SER A 366 5.48 16.06 -10.32
CA SER A 366 6.32 15.86 -9.14
C SER A 366 7.76 15.67 -9.58
N ALA A 367 8.69 16.20 -8.80
CA ALA A 367 10.13 15.92 -8.95
C ALA A 367 10.72 15.69 -7.56
N GLY A 368 11.61 14.74 -7.43
CA GLY A 368 12.16 14.40 -6.13
C GLY A 368 13.32 13.43 -6.16
N LEU A 369 13.65 12.96 -4.96
CA LEU A 369 14.72 12.01 -4.69
C LEU A 369 14.17 10.88 -3.82
N THR A 370 14.32 9.64 -4.27
CA THR A 370 14.10 8.45 -3.45
C THR A 370 15.43 8.03 -2.86
N LEU A 371 15.48 7.93 -1.54
CA LEU A 371 16.59 7.34 -0.78
C LEU A 371 16.14 5.97 -0.28
N THR A 372 16.90 4.92 -0.60
CA THR A 372 16.67 3.57 -0.08
C THR A 372 17.92 3.04 0.60
N ALA A 373 17.74 2.28 1.67
CA ALA A 373 18.81 1.63 2.41
C ALA A 373 18.47 0.16 2.68
N GLY A 374 19.45 -0.73 2.58
CA GLY A 374 19.26 -2.16 2.84
C GLY A 374 18.31 -2.84 1.86
N MET A 375 17.55 -3.82 2.35
CA MET A 375 16.60 -4.58 1.56
C MET A 375 15.17 -4.14 1.84
N LEU A 376 14.44 -3.78 0.78
CA LEU A 376 12.99 -3.66 0.80
C LEU A 376 12.42 -5.02 0.36
N HIS A 377 11.60 -5.65 1.19
CA HIS A 377 11.07 -6.97 0.89
C HIS A 377 9.77 -6.86 0.08
N ARG A 378 9.77 -7.39 -1.14
CA ARG A 378 8.54 -7.76 -1.82
C ARG A 378 8.07 -9.11 -1.28
N ARG A 379 6.82 -9.21 -0.88
CA ARG A 379 6.26 -10.41 -0.29
C ARG A 379 5.29 -11.08 -1.24
N THR A 380 5.51 -12.36 -1.50
CA THR A 380 4.42 -13.25 -1.93
C THR A 380 3.89 -13.92 -0.67
N GLY A 381 2.73 -13.52 -0.21
CA GLY A 381 2.12 -14.02 1.01
C GLY A 381 2.55 -13.31 2.29
N ALA A 382 1.78 -13.55 3.36
CA ALA A 382 2.03 -12.97 4.66
C ALA A 382 3.01 -13.84 5.46
N TYR A 383 3.79 -13.19 6.27
CA TYR A 383 4.56 -13.62 7.43
C TYR A 383 4.94 -15.12 7.52
N GLY A 384 6.10 -15.47 7.00
CA GLY A 384 6.75 -16.78 7.23
C GLY A 384 6.37 -17.91 6.27
N ALA A 385 5.24 -17.85 5.55
CA ALA A 385 4.88 -18.95 4.63
C ALA A 385 5.52 -18.79 3.25
N ALA A 386 5.69 -17.59 2.78
CA ALA A 386 6.21 -17.31 1.46
C ALA A 386 6.78 -15.89 1.35
N SER A 387 7.92 -15.63 1.95
CA SER A 387 8.69 -14.44 1.58
C SER A 387 9.45 -14.75 0.29
N ARG A 388 9.24 -14.00 -0.76
CA ARG A 388 10.15 -13.95 -1.89
C ARG A 388 11.31 -13.05 -1.47
N GLN A 389 12.46 -13.62 -1.13
CA GLN A 389 13.68 -12.82 -1.06
C GLN A 389 13.96 -12.27 -2.45
N MET A 390 14.12 -10.96 -2.58
CA MET A 390 14.66 -10.38 -3.80
C MET A 390 16.09 -10.86 -3.97
N SER A 391 16.33 -11.71 -4.95
CA SER A 391 17.64 -12.29 -5.27
C SER A 391 18.68 -11.26 -5.76
N GLY A 392 18.34 -9.98 -5.82
CA GLY A 392 19.16 -8.93 -6.43
C GLY A 392 20.42 -8.51 -5.67
N MET A 393 20.68 -9.00 -4.45
CA MET A 393 21.89 -8.68 -3.70
C MET A 393 22.69 -9.90 -3.21
N ALA A 394 22.36 -11.11 -3.62
CA ALA A 394 23.12 -12.32 -3.25
C ALA A 394 24.52 -12.44 -3.92
N GLY A 395 24.96 -11.44 -4.64
CA GLY A 395 26.29 -11.37 -5.28
C GLY A 395 27.37 -10.61 -4.51
N MET A 396 27.13 -10.21 -3.26
CA MET A 396 28.14 -9.56 -2.42
C MET A 396 28.48 -10.43 -1.22
N SER A 397 29.12 -11.59 -1.46
CA SER A 397 29.96 -12.24 -0.41
C SER A 397 31.15 -11.33 -0.09
N MET A 398 31.43 -11.22 1.20
CA MET A 398 32.55 -10.47 1.78
C MET A 398 33.88 -10.81 1.14
#